data_e9691b4322fd72f60cfc35835b3e9a81
#
_entry.id   e9691b4322fd72f60cfc35835b3e9a81
#
_cell.length_a   1.000
_cell.length_b   1.000
_cell.length_c   1.000
_cell.angle_alpha   90.00
_cell.angle_beta   90.00
_cell.angle_gamma   90.00
#
_symmetry.space_group_name_H-M   'P 1'
#
loop_
_entity.id
_entity.type
_entity.pdbx_description
1 polymer ?
#
loop_
_entity_poly.entity_id
_entity_poly.type
_entity_poly.pdbx_seq_one_letter_code
_entity_poly.pdbx_strand_id
1 'polypeptide(L)'
;MQLGEYETLEDMQIDGLQIVQDTRLYRFTSDSVLLSRFARAKHGDTIADFCAGSGIVGYHFFALNRKAYKNLAFTLFELQPALSALSKKTATVNGFDNFSFVCGRLQDFPSELRERFSLVLCNPPYERGGLENDEYEKAICRKEITITLKEIALAAAKALKYGGRIAILNRADRVSELCYTFHEVGIEIKRLQFVAGKAGAKPYLVMAEGVKGGKPSCEVLPTLIN
;
A
#
# COMPACT_ATOMS: atom_id res chain seq x y z
N MET A 1 10.51 24.48 -3.95
CA MET A 1 9.06 24.22 -4.07
C MET A 1 8.35 24.99 -2.96
N GLN A 2 7.24 25.66 -3.25
CA GLN A 2 6.44 26.37 -2.23
C GLN A 2 5.32 25.45 -1.75
N LEU A 3 5.21 25.25 -0.45
CA LEU A 3 4.10 24.53 0.18
C LEU A 3 2.83 25.39 0.17
N GLY A 4 1.67 24.75 0.04
CA GLY A 4 0.36 25.39 0.25
C GLY A 4 0.13 25.73 1.74
N GLU A 5 -0.88 26.56 2.01
CA GLU A 5 -1.21 27.06 3.36
C GLU A 5 -1.42 25.94 4.41
N TYR A 6 -2.00 24.80 3.98
CA TYR A 6 -2.32 23.65 4.86
C TYR A 6 -1.36 22.48 4.70
N GLU A 7 -0.33 22.64 3.84
CA GLU A 7 0.64 21.61 3.58
C GLU A 7 1.80 21.65 4.58
N THR A 8 2.22 20.50 5.06
CA THR A 8 3.33 20.32 5.97
C THR A 8 4.36 19.35 5.41
N LEU A 9 5.62 19.51 5.80
CA LEU A 9 6.67 18.52 5.60
C LEU A 9 6.84 17.73 6.89
N GLU A 10 6.75 16.42 6.80
CA GLU A 10 6.94 15.51 7.92
C GLU A 10 8.14 14.60 7.66
N ASP A 11 8.95 14.39 8.68
CA ASP A 11 10.11 13.50 8.60
C ASP A 11 9.63 12.04 8.55
N MET A 12 10.07 11.29 7.53
CA MET A 12 9.83 9.84 7.43
C MET A 12 10.68 9.03 8.43
N GLN A 13 11.53 9.71 9.23
CA GLN A 13 12.47 9.11 10.17
C GLN A 13 13.46 8.12 9.51
N ILE A 14 13.76 8.35 8.25
CA ILE A 14 14.74 7.59 7.47
C ILE A 14 15.55 8.56 6.61
N ASP A 15 16.85 8.63 6.83
CA ASP A 15 17.81 9.34 5.97
C ASP A 15 17.46 10.82 5.71
N GLY A 16 16.71 11.48 6.60
CA GLY A 16 16.25 12.87 6.45
C GLY A 16 15.21 13.07 5.34
N LEU A 17 14.61 11.99 4.84
CA LEU A 17 13.57 12.06 3.81
C LEU A 17 12.26 12.59 4.38
N GLN A 18 11.57 13.38 3.58
CA GLN A 18 10.36 14.09 4.00
C GLN A 18 9.15 13.66 3.17
N ILE A 19 7.96 13.70 3.78
CA ILE A 19 6.68 13.50 3.09
C ILE A 19 5.84 14.76 3.20
N VAL A 20 5.20 15.14 2.09
CA VAL A 20 4.25 16.25 2.06
C VAL A 20 2.87 15.74 2.48
N GLN A 21 2.27 16.39 3.48
CA GLN A 21 0.93 16.12 3.98
C GLN A 21 0.07 17.38 3.90
N ASP A 22 -1.26 17.24 3.90
CA ASP A 22 -2.20 18.36 4.07
C ASP A 22 -3.06 18.09 5.31
N THR A 23 -3.12 19.05 6.22
CA THR A 23 -3.83 18.90 7.51
C THR A 23 -5.33 18.69 7.37
N ARG A 24 -5.92 19.04 6.22
CA ARG A 24 -7.34 18.87 5.90
C ARG A 24 -7.66 17.49 5.34
N LEU A 25 -6.65 16.80 4.75
CA LEU A 25 -6.82 15.50 4.11
C LEU A 25 -6.46 14.35 5.07
N TYR A 26 -6.65 13.14 4.59
CA TYR A 26 -6.22 11.95 5.32
C TYR A 26 -4.71 11.93 5.48
N ARG A 27 -4.26 11.76 6.72
CA ARG A 27 -2.85 11.60 7.08
C ARG A 27 -2.55 10.14 7.34
N PHE A 28 -1.36 9.69 6.94
CA PHE A 28 -0.94 8.30 7.18
C PHE A 28 -0.85 7.98 8.69
N THR A 29 -0.98 6.71 9.00
CA THR A 29 -0.82 6.17 10.35
C THR A 29 0.41 5.25 10.42
N SER A 30 0.78 4.81 11.62
CA SER A 30 1.85 3.81 11.84
C SER A 30 1.65 2.54 11.02
N ASP A 31 0.41 2.17 10.71
CA ASP A 31 0.05 0.97 9.95
C ASP A 31 0.70 0.94 8.55
N SER A 32 0.76 2.11 7.88
CA SER A 32 1.42 2.27 6.58
C SER A 32 2.91 1.91 6.64
N VAL A 33 3.57 2.30 7.74
CA VAL A 33 5.00 1.99 7.99
C VAL A 33 5.22 0.50 8.27
N LEU A 34 4.26 -0.18 8.92
CA LEU A 34 4.33 -1.63 9.15
C LEU A 34 4.36 -2.41 7.85
N LEU A 35 3.48 -2.06 6.89
CA LEU A 35 3.43 -2.73 5.59
C LEU A 35 4.74 -2.59 4.82
N SER A 36 5.33 -1.38 4.80
CA SER A 36 6.59 -1.14 4.10
C SER A 36 7.78 -1.91 4.70
N ARG A 37 7.75 -2.21 6.01
CA ARG A 37 8.75 -3.06 6.69
C ARG A 37 8.49 -4.55 6.48
N PHE A 38 7.24 -4.95 6.34
CA PHE A 38 6.85 -6.34 6.08
C PHE A 38 7.20 -6.78 4.67
N ALA A 39 6.97 -5.92 3.67
CA ALA A 39 7.23 -6.22 2.26
C ALA A 39 8.73 -6.47 2.00
N ARG A 40 9.04 -7.29 0.99
CA ARG A 40 10.42 -7.65 0.63
C ARG A 40 10.76 -7.10 -0.74
N ALA A 41 11.90 -6.41 -0.85
CA ALA A 41 12.42 -5.93 -2.12
C ALA A 41 13.30 -6.98 -2.83
N LYS A 42 13.41 -6.83 -4.15
CA LYS A 42 14.42 -7.52 -4.98
C LYS A 42 15.06 -6.50 -5.93
N HIS A 43 16.27 -6.80 -6.40
CA HIS A 43 16.91 -5.98 -7.42
C HIS A 43 16.05 -5.89 -8.69
N GLY A 44 15.85 -4.68 -9.21
CA GLY A 44 15.06 -4.44 -10.42
C GLY A 44 13.55 -4.58 -10.24
N ASP A 45 13.05 -4.59 -8.99
CA ASP A 45 11.59 -4.63 -8.78
C ASP A 45 10.91 -3.41 -9.41
N THR A 46 9.87 -3.69 -10.19
CA THR A 46 8.87 -2.73 -10.65
C THR A 46 7.69 -2.81 -9.71
N ILE A 47 7.41 -1.72 -9.00
CA ILE A 47 6.51 -1.72 -7.82
C ILE A 47 5.30 -0.86 -8.10
N ALA A 48 4.10 -1.40 -7.89
CA ALA A 48 2.87 -0.63 -7.82
C ALA A 48 2.48 -0.40 -6.35
N ASP A 49 2.16 0.83 -5.97
CA ASP A 49 1.57 1.16 -4.68
C ASP A 49 0.09 1.50 -4.91
N PHE A 50 -0.79 0.60 -4.49
CA PHE A 50 -2.24 0.71 -4.67
C PHE A 50 -2.88 1.42 -3.48
N CYS A 51 -3.83 2.32 -3.75
CA CYS A 51 -4.43 3.20 -2.74
C CYS A 51 -3.36 4.01 -2.02
N ALA A 52 -2.44 4.60 -2.80
CA ALA A 52 -1.20 5.14 -2.29
C ALA A 52 -1.37 6.34 -1.35
N GLY A 53 -2.50 7.06 -1.40
CA GLY A 53 -2.69 8.28 -0.64
C GLY A 53 -1.61 9.32 -0.99
N SER A 54 -0.95 9.88 0.02
CA SER A 54 0.22 10.75 -0.14
C SER A 54 1.51 9.99 -0.51
N GLY A 55 1.45 8.65 -0.67
CA GLY A 55 2.55 7.80 -1.11
C GLY A 55 3.43 7.22 -0.01
N ILE A 56 3.00 7.30 1.26
CA ILE A 56 3.86 6.92 2.40
C ILE A 56 4.40 5.49 2.29
N VAL A 57 3.59 4.50 1.88
CA VAL A 57 4.02 3.10 1.80
C VAL A 57 5.15 2.95 0.78
N GLY A 58 4.95 3.46 -0.43
CA GLY A 58 5.94 3.40 -1.51
C GLY A 58 7.22 4.14 -1.17
N TYR A 59 7.13 5.36 -0.64
CA TYR A 59 8.31 6.17 -0.29
C TYR A 59 9.09 5.58 0.88
N HIS A 60 8.41 5.15 1.94
CA HIS A 60 9.07 4.52 3.08
C HIS A 60 9.70 3.17 2.69
N PHE A 61 9.02 2.37 1.84
CA PHE A 61 9.58 1.15 1.29
C PHE A 61 10.84 1.43 0.44
N PHE A 62 10.81 2.46 -0.41
CA PHE A 62 12.00 2.88 -1.17
C PHE A 62 13.13 3.31 -0.25
N ALA A 63 12.84 4.15 0.74
CA ALA A 63 13.83 4.63 1.70
C ALA A 63 14.56 3.49 2.42
N LEU A 64 13.81 2.48 2.89
CA LEU A 64 14.37 1.29 3.55
C LEU A 64 15.28 0.45 2.64
N ASN A 65 14.99 0.41 1.34
CA ASN A 65 15.54 -0.59 0.44
C ASN A 65 16.56 -0.03 -0.57
N ARG A 66 16.57 1.28 -0.88
CA ARG A 66 17.37 1.91 -1.95
C ARG A 66 18.89 1.72 -1.84
N LYS A 67 19.41 1.51 -0.63
CA LYS A 67 20.85 1.27 -0.42
C LYS A 67 21.24 -0.17 -0.76
N ALA A 68 20.36 -1.13 -0.46
CA ALA A 68 20.60 -2.56 -0.65
C ALA A 68 20.18 -3.07 -2.04
N TYR A 69 19.11 -2.50 -2.60
CA TYR A 69 18.52 -2.95 -3.87
C TYR A 69 18.59 -1.85 -4.92
N LYS A 70 19.04 -2.20 -6.14
CA LYS A 70 19.21 -1.27 -7.25
C LYS A 70 18.04 -1.35 -8.23
N ASN A 71 17.83 -0.26 -8.98
CA ASN A 71 16.86 -0.16 -10.09
C ASN A 71 15.42 -0.44 -9.63
N LEU A 72 15.03 0.06 -8.46
CA LEU A 72 13.65 0.04 -8.00
C LEU A 72 12.87 1.14 -8.73
N ALA A 73 11.76 0.78 -9.37
CA ALA A 73 10.87 1.73 -10.06
C ALA A 73 9.45 1.62 -9.49
N PHE A 74 8.80 2.76 -9.28
CA PHE A 74 7.50 2.84 -8.62
C PHE A 74 6.43 3.47 -9.52
N THR A 75 5.20 2.96 -9.40
CA THR A 75 3.99 3.61 -9.92
C THR A 75 2.95 3.65 -8.79
N LEU A 76 2.58 4.85 -8.39
CA LEU A 76 1.61 5.09 -7.31
C LEU A 76 0.23 5.31 -7.90
N PHE A 77 -0.75 4.53 -7.46
CA PHE A 77 -2.14 4.57 -7.90
C PHE A 77 -3.00 5.17 -6.79
N GLU A 78 -3.59 6.32 -7.07
CA GLU A 78 -4.45 7.02 -6.10
C GLU A 78 -5.71 7.55 -6.78
N LEU A 79 -6.86 7.38 -6.13
CA LEU A 79 -8.15 7.84 -6.61
C LEU A 79 -8.30 9.35 -6.50
N GLN A 80 -7.83 9.93 -5.39
CA GLN A 80 -8.05 11.33 -5.04
C GLN A 80 -6.96 12.22 -5.66
N PRO A 81 -7.32 13.17 -6.56
CA PRO A 81 -6.34 14.05 -7.20
C PRO A 81 -5.51 14.87 -6.20
N ALA A 82 -6.11 15.30 -5.09
CA ALA A 82 -5.43 16.07 -4.05
C ALA A 82 -4.30 15.25 -3.40
N LEU A 83 -4.55 14.00 -3.00
CA LEU A 83 -3.54 13.10 -2.42
C LEU A 83 -2.45 12.73 -3.44
N SER A 84 -2.85 12.46 -4.70
CA SER A 84 -1.90 12.21 -5.79
C SER A 84 -0.97 13.43 -6.03
N ALA A 85 -1.48 14.65 -5.89
CA ALA A 85 -0.68 15.87 -6.00
C ALA A 85 0.34 15.99 -4.85
N LEU A 86 -0.04 15.68 -3.60
CA LEU A 86 0.88 15.63 -2.46
C LEU A 86 1.99 14.62 -2.68
N SER A 87 1.64 13.45 -3.21
CA SER A 87 2.60 12.41 -3.53
C SER A 87 3.63 12.89 -4.56
N LYS A 88 3.21 13.55 -5.65
CA LYS A 88 4.13 14.16 -6.63
C LYS A 88 5.06 15.21 -6.00
N LYS A 89 4.55 16.04 -5.09
CA LYS A 89 5.36 16.99 -4.35
C LYS A 89 6.40 16.30 -3.48
N THR A 90 6.03 15.19 -2.83
CA THR A 90 6.97 14.36 -2.04
C THR A 90 8.13 13.85 -2.89
N ALA A 91 7.88 13.33 -4.09
CA ALA A 91 8.95 12.93 -5.01
C ALA A 91 9.87 14.10 -5.35
N THR A 92 9.29 15.27 -5.64
CA THR A 92 10.06 16.48 -6.00
C THR A 92 10.95 16.96 -4.85
N VAL A 93 10.43 17.01 -3.60
CA VAL A 93 11.19 17.45 -2.41
C VAL A 93 12.40 16.57 -2.16
N ASN A 94 12.26 15.26 -2.36
CA ASN A 94 13.34 14.29 -2.10
C ASN A 94 14.22 14.02 -3.33
N GLY A 95 13.96 14.66 -4.49
CA GLY A 95 14.72 14.46 -5.72
C GLY A 95 14.58 13.05 -6.31
N PHE A 96 13.41 12.43 -6.16
CA PHE A 96 13.14 11.09 -6.69
C PHE A 96 12.67 11.16 -8.15
N ASP A 97 13.34 10.47 -9.04
CA ASP A 97 13.07 10.37 -10.48
C ASP A 97 12.48 9.02 -10.91
N ASN A 98 12.47 8.05 -10.01
CA ASN A 98 12.01 6.68 -10.23
C ASN A 98 10.55 6.42 -9.81
N PHE A 99 9.75 7.49 -9.65
CA PHE A 99 8.34 7.44 -9.28
C PHE A 99 7.44 7.97 -10.39
N SER A 100 6.43 7.18 -10.76
CA SER A 100 5.35 7.54 -11.68
C SER A 100 4.01 7.56 -10.93
N PHE A 101 2.99 8.24 -11.47
CA PHE A 101 1.73 8.48 -10.78
C PHE A 101 0.55 8.25 -11.72
N VAL A 102 -0.42 7.45 -11.27
CA VAL A 102 -1.70 7.22 -11.93
C VAL A 102 -2.82 7.68 -11.00
N CYS A 103 -3.53 8.73 -11.41
CA CYS A 103 -4.69 9.21 -10.68
C CYS A 103 -5.97 8.65 -11.32
N GLY A 104 -6.68 7.79 -10.61
CA GLY A 104 -7.89 7.14 -11.12
C GLY A 104 -8.29 5.90 -10.32
N ARG A 105 -9.36 5.26 -10.76
CA ARG A 105 -9.91 4.07 -10.10
C ARG A 105 -9.10 2.83 -10.47
N LEU A 106 -8.78 1.99 -9.49
CA LEU A 106 -8.12 0.69 -9.73
C LEU A 106 -8.99 -0.30 -10.52
N GLN A 107 -10.31 -0.14 -10.48
CA GLN A 107 -11.25 -0.90 -11.31
C GLN A 107 -10.98 -0.68 -12.80
N ASP A 108 -10.57 0.52 -13.18
CA ASP A 108 -10.23 0.94 -14.53
C ASP A 108 -8.73 0.78 -14.83
N PHE A 109 -8.11 -0.30 -14.31
CA PHE A 109 -6.66 -0.52 -14.38
C PHE A 109 -6.13 -0.41 -15.83
N PRO A 110 -5.13 0.46 -16.09
CA PRO A 110 -4.62 0.74 -17.44
C PRO A 110 -4.11 -0.53 -18.14
N SER A 111 -4.55 -0.75 -19.37
CA SER A 111 -4.20 -1.96 -20.13
C SER A 111 -2.70 -2.08 -20.40
N GLU A 112 -2.02 -0.97 -20.62
CA GLU A 112 -0.58 -0.85 -20.89
C GLU A 112 0.30 -1.18 -19.67
N LEU A 113 -0.29 -1.17 -18.46
CA LEU A 113 0.39 -1.50 -17.21
C LEU A 113 0.14 -2.95 -16.76
N ARG A 114 -0.63 -3.74 -17.53
CA ARG A 114 -0.86 -5.16 -17.21
C ARG A 114 0.45 -5.95 -17.26
N GLU A 115 0.61 -6.82 -16.26
CA GLU A 115 1.78 -7.71 -16.10
C GLU A 115 3.13 -6.97 -16.12
N ARG A 116 3.15 -5.72 -15.66
CA ARG A 116 4.38 -4.89 -15.57
C ARG A 116 5.05 -4.94 -14.22
N PHE A 117 4.33 -5.28 -13.16
CA PHE A 117 4.83 -5.17 -11.80
C PHE A 117 5.29 -6.52 -11.23
N SER A 118 6.42 -6.50 -10.54
CA SER A 118 6.96 -7.64 -9.78
C SER A 118 6.50 -7.61 -8.32
N LEU A 119 6.10 -6.43 -7.83
CA LEU A 119 5.57 -6.24 -6.48
C LEU A 119 4.41 -5.24 -6.52
N VAL A 120 3.33 -5.56 -5.81
CA VAL A 120 2.26 -4.64 -5.45
C VAL A 120 2.33 -4.41 -3.94
N LEU A 121 2.33 -3.17 -3.50
CA LEU A 121 2.08 -2.74 -2.13
C LEU A 121 0.64 -2.25 -2.05
N CYS A 122 -0.09 -2.57 -1.00
CA CYS A 122 -1.47 -2.12 -0.86
C CYS A 122 -1.84 -1.94 0.61
N ASN A 123 -2.06 -0.70 1.02
CA ASN A 123 -2.69 -0.34 2.30
C ASN A 123 -4.07 0.25 2.01
N PRO A 124 -5.08 -0.57 1.71
CA PRO A 124 -6.37 -0.10 1.27
C PRO A 124 -7.19 0.44 2.45
N PRO A 125 -8.27 1.19 2.19
CA PRO A 125 -9.28 1.45 3.20
C PRO A 125 -9.94 0.12 3.61
N TYR A 126 -9.89 -0.24 4.89
CA TYR A 126 -10.37 -1.52 5.42
C TYR A 126 -11.43 -1.41 6.52
N GLU A 127 -11.82 -0.20 6.91
CA GLU A 127 -12.90 -0.01 7.88
C GLU A 127 -14.27 -0.25 7.23
N ARG A 128 -15.12 -1.02 7.92
CA ARG A 128 -16.54 -1.19 7.55
C ARG A 128 -17.37 -0.16 8.30
N GLY A 129 -18.30 0.51 7.62
CA GLY A 129 -19.28 1.38 8.26
C GLY A 129 -19.76 2.54 7.38
N GLY A 130 -20.92 3.08 7.71
CA GLY A 130 -21.56 4.18 6.99
C GLY A 130 -20.84 5.52 7.14
N LEU A 131 -21.33 6.53 6.41
CA LEU A 131 -20.82 7.90 6.36
C LEU A 131 -21.09 8.72 7.64
N GLU A 132 -21.50 8.10 8.74
CA GLU A 132 -21.85 8.82 9.96
C GLU A 132 -20.63 9.58 10.50
N ASN A 133 -20.71 10.90 10.41
CA ASN A 133 -19.85 11.93 11.03
C ASN A 133 -18.41 12.14 10.52
N ASP A 134 -17.97 11.54 9.43
CA ASP A 134 -16.69 11.89 8.83
C ASP A 134 -16.88 12.78 7.58
N GLU A 135 -15.99 13.75 7.38
CA GLU A 135 -15.87 14.45 6.11
C GLU A 135 -15.64 13.42 4.99
N TYR A 136 -16.34 13.57 3.85
CA TYR A 136 -16.39 12.59 2.76
C TYR A 136 -14.98 12.12 2.29
N GLU A 137 -14.02 13.05 2.15
CA GLU A 137 -12.66 12.72 1.69
C GLU A 137 -11.87 11.86 2.69
N LYS A 138 -12.07 12.07 4.01
CA LYS A 138 -11.47 11.24 5.06
C LYS A 138 -12.13 9.87 5.14
N ALA A 139 -13.45 9.81 4.90
CA ALA A 139 -14.20 8.56 4.87
C ALA A 139 -13.76 7.65 3.72
N ILE A 140 -13.47 8.19 2.53
CA ILE A 140 -12.93 7.43 1.38
C ILE A 140 -11.62 6.71 1.74
N CYS A 141 -10.73 7.37 2.50
CA CYS A 141 -9.45 6.77 2.87
C CYS A 141 -9.52 5.73 3.98
N ARG A 142 -10.59 5.73 4.78
CA ARG A 142 -10.74 4.81 5.93
C ARG A 142 -11.68 3.65 5.65
N LYS A 143 -12.74 3.89 4.88
CA LYS A 143 -13.86 2.96 4.70
C LYS A 143 -13.83 2.35 3.29
N GLU A 144 -14.23 1.09 3.19
CA GLU A 144 -14.36 0.36 1.92
C GLU A 144 -15.58 0.87 1.10
N ILE A 145 -15.61 2.20 0.85
CA ILE A 145 -16.71 2.86 0.13
C ILE A 145 -16.44 2.83 -1.38
N THR A 146 -15.18 2.99 -1.79
CA THR A 146 -14.80 3.19 -3.18
C THR A 146 -14.14 2.00 -3.83
N ILE A 147 -13.65 1.04 -3.03
CA ILE A 147 -13.00 -0.17 -3.52
C ILE A 147 -13.17 -1.34 -2.54
N THR A 148 -13.51 -2.49 -3.05
CA THR A 148 -13.65 -3.75 -2.30
C THR A 148 -12.35 -4.57 -2.35
N LEU A 149 -12.17 -5.50 -1.41
CA LEU A 149 -11.04 -6.43 -1.42
C LEU A 149 -10.97 -7.25 -2.72
N LYS A 150 -12.13 -7.64 -3.26
CA LYS A 150 -12.23 -8.35 -4.54
C LYS A 150 -11.71 -7.53 -5.72
N GLU A 151 -12.05 -6.24 -5.78
CA GLU A 151 -11.57 -5.34 -6.83
C GLU A 151 -10.06 -5.10 -6.74
N ILE A 152 -9.52 -5.00 -5.52
CA ILE A 152 -8.07 -4.93 -5.30
C ILE A 152 -7.39 -6.21 -5.78
N ALA A 153 -7.90 -7.38 -5.44
CA ALA A 153 -7.35 -8.66 -5.87
C ALA A 153 -7.36 -8.80 -7.40
N LEU A 154 -8.45 -8.41 -8.07
CA LEU A 154 -8.56 -8.39 -9.52
C LEU A 154 -7.57 -7.41 -10.17
N ALA A 155 -7.40 -6.21 -9.61
CA ALA A 155 -6.41 -5.24 -10.09
C ALA A 155 -4.98 -5.78 -9.90
N ALA A 156 -4.67 -6.38 -8.75
CA ALA A 156 -3.37 -6.99 -8.48
C ALA A 156 -3.06 -8.15 -9.44
N ALA A 157 -4.04 -9.01 -9.73
CA ALA A 157 -3.89 -10.09 -10.70
C ALA A 157 -3.62 -9.59 -12.13
N LYS A 158 -4.22 -8.45 -12.53
CA LYS A 158 -3.92 -7.78 -13.81
C LYS A 158 -2.54 -7.14 -13.82
N ALA A 159 -2.13 -6.49 -12.72
CA ALA A 159 -0.89 -5.72 -12.62
C ALA A 159 0.35 -6.59 -12.54
N LEU A 160 0.28 -7.70 -11.78
CA LEU A 160 1.42 -8.55 -11.47
C LEU A 160 1.83 -9.43 -12.66
N LYS A 161 3.15 -9.52 -12.87
CA LYS A 161 3.78 -10.59 -13.67
C LYS A 161 3.49 -11.95 -13.01
N TYR A 162 3.60 -13.03 -13.77
CA TYR A 162 3.62 -14.39 -13.18
C TYR A 162 4.79 -14.51 -12.19
N GLY A 163 4.54 -15.05 -11.02
CA GLY A 163 5.51 -15.07 -9.91
C GLY A 163 5.70 -13.72 -9.19
N GLY A 164 5.01 -12.68 -9.63
CA GLY A 164 4.95 -11.39 -8.94
C GLY A 164 4.22 -11.50 -7.60
N ARG A 165 4.50 -10.55 -6.70
CA ARG A 165 4.06 -10.59 -5.30
C ARG A 165 3.16 -9.41 -4.98
N ILE A 166 2.23 -9.61 -4.06
CA ILE A 166 1.51 -8.52 -3.39
C ILE A 166 1.77 -8.56 -1.90
N ALA A 167 2.07 -7.41 -1.30
CA ALA A 167 2.02 -7.20 0.13
C ALA A 167 0.84 -6.30 0.46
N ILE A 168 -0.08 -6.78 1.29
CA ILE A 168 -1.32 -6.08 1.65
C ILE A 168 -1.54 -6.09 3.15
N LEU A 169 -2.04 -4.96 3.67
CA LEU A 169 -2.52 -4.81 5.04
C LEU A 169 -4.04 -4.93 5.07
N ASN A 170 -4.59 -5.60 6.08
CA ASN A 170 -6.03 -5.65 6.31
C ASN A 170 -6.33 -5.90 7.80
N ARG A 171 -7.60 -5.86 8.18
CA ARG A 171 -8.05 -6.24 9.52
C ARG A 171 -7.81 -7.74 9.76
N ALA A 172 -7.38 -8.09 10.97
CA ALA A 172 -7.11 -9.49 11.33
C ALA A 172 -8.37 -10.38 11.25
N ASP A 173 -9.55 -9.84 11.55
CA ASP A 173 -10.82 -10.56 11.49
C ASP A 173 -11.29 -10.87 10.06
N ARG A 174 -10.62 -10.31 9.04
CA ARG A 174 -10.91 -10.56 7.61
C ARG A 174 -9.88 -11.49 6.95
N VAL A 175 -9.03 -12.15 7.69
CA VAL A 175 -7.96 -13.00 7.12
C VAL A 175 -8.50 -14.12 6.22
N SER A 176 -9.61 -14.75 6.59
CA SER A 176 -10.23 -15.80 5.78
C SER A 176 -10.77 -15.26 4.45
N GLU A 177 -11.46 -14.11 4.48
CA GLU A 177 -11.94 -13.41 3.30
C GLU A 177 -10.77 -13.00 2.39
N LEU A 178 -9.69 -12.49 2.97
CA LEU A 178 -8.48 -12.11 2.25
C LEU A 178 -7.86 -13.32 1.53
N CYS A 179 -7.60 -14.41 2.22
CA CYS A 179 -7.00 -15.61 1.62
C CYS A 179 -7.87 -16.18 0.49
N TYR A 180 -9.18 -16.29 0.71
CA TYR A 180 -10.13 -16.78 -0.28
C TYR A 180 -10.18 -15.86 -1.52
N THR A 181 -10.31 -14.56 -1.32
CA THR A 181 -10.44 -13.58 -2.40
C THR A 181 -9.19 -13.57 -3.31
N PHE A 182 -8.00 -13.66 -2.74
CA PHE A 182 -6.76 -13.70 -3.52
C PHE A 182 -6.57 -15.05 -4.23
N HIS A 183 -6.94 -16.15 -3.59
CA HIS A 183 -6.91 -17.47 -4.22
C HIS A 183 -7.80 -17.53 -5.48
N GLU A 184 -9.01 -16.98 -5.43
CA GLU A 184 -9.96 -16.92 -6.56
C GLU A 184 -9.39 -16.21 -7.81
N VAL A 185 -8.42 -15.32 -7.65
CA VAL A 185 -7.78 -14.62 -8.76
C VAL A 185 -6.39 -15.17 -9.12
N GLY A 186 -6.04 -16.35 -8.59
CA GLY A 186 -4.77 -17.02 -8.88
C GLY A 186 -3.55 -16.43 -8.14
N ILE A 187 -3.79 -15.74 -7.02
CA ILE A 187 -2.74 -15.25 -6.12
C ILE A 187 -2.81 -16.03 -4.82
N GLU A 188 -1.79 -16.83 -4.54
CA GLU A 188 -1.75 -17.66 -3.34
C GLU A 188 -1.03 -16.95 -2.20
N ILE A 189 -1.67 -16.86 -1.03
CA ILE A 189 -1.05 -16.25 0.16
C ILE A 189 0.07 -17.15 0.66
N LYS A 190 1.26 -16.59 0.79
CA LYS A 190 2.50 -17.31 1.12
C LYS A 190 3.06 -16.94 2.49
N ARG A 191 2.67 -15.79 3.01
CA ARG A 191 3.17 -15.31 4.30
C ARG A 191 2.15 -14.43 4.96
N LEU A 192 1.94 -14.65 6.26
CA LEU A 192 1.05 -13.85 7.11
C LEU A 192 1.82 -13.38 8.34
N GLN A 193 1.55 -12.16 8.78
CA GLN A 193 1.97 -11.63 10.07
C GLN A 193 0.83 -10.85 10.72
N PHE A 194 0.40 -11.28 11.88
CA PHE A 194 -0.59 -10.55 12.67
C PHE A 194 0.07 -9.41 13.46
N VAL A 195 -0.69 -8.35 13.74
CA VAL A 195 -0.26 -7.22 14.56
C VAL A 195 -1.20 -7.08 15.75
N ALA A 196 -0.64 -6.94 16.95
CA ALA A 196 -1.38 -6.72 18.20
C ALA A 196 -0.76 -5.56 18.99
N GLY A 197 -1.59 -4.84 19.76
CA GLY A 197 -1.13 -3.71 20.58
C GLY A 197 -0.32 -4.09 21.82
N LYS A 198 -0.38 -5.37 22.24
CA LYS A 198 0.43 -5.93 23.34
C LYS A 198 0.48 -7.44 23.27
N ALA A 199 1.48 -8.03 23.92
CA ALA A 199 1.62 -9.49 24.01
C ALA A 199 0.35 -10.13 24.61
N GLY A 200 -0.14 -11.21 23.97
CA GLY A 200 -1.34 -11.93 24.36
C GLY A 200 -2.67 -11.25 24.02
N ALA A 201 -2.64 -10.04 23.45
CA ALA A 201 -3.87 -9.39 22.99
C ALA A 201 -4.35 -9.97 21.65
N LYS A 202 -5.67 -9.83 21.39
CA LYS A 202 -6.25 -10.18 20.09
C LYS A 202 -5.62 -9.30 19.00
N PRO A 203 -5.12 -9.90 17.91
CA PRO A 203 -4.62 -9.13 16.78
C PRO A 203 -5.73 -8.24 16.17
N TYR A 204 -5.35 -7.04 15.75
CA TYR A 204 -6.26 -6.09 15.09
C TYR A 204 -5.98 -5.95 13.59
N LEU A 205 -4.73 -6.19 13.15
CA LEU A 205 -4.34 -6.18 11.74
C LEU A 205 -3.65 -7.48 11.35
N VAL A 206 -3.65 -7.74 10.04
CA VAL A 206 -2.85 -8.78 9.38
C VAL A 206 -2.15 -8.18 8.16
N MET A 207 -0.87 -8.46 8.03
CA MET A 207 -0.09 -8.25 6.81
C MET A 207 0.03 -9.57 6.07
N ALA A 208 -0.27 -9.57 4.78
CA ALA A 208 -0.22 -10.76 3.94
C ALA A 208 0.66 -10.53 2.71
N GLU A 209 1.48 -11.52 2.36
CA GLU A 209 2.19 -11.57 1.08
C GLU A 209 1.64 -12.72 0.25
N GLY A 210 1.14 -12.39 -0.95
CA GLY A 210 0.65 -13.35 -1.94
C GLY A 210 1.54 -13.40 -3.17
N VAL A 211 1.51 -14.54 -3.89
CA VAL A 211 2.29 -14.77 -5.13
C VAL A 211 1.36 -15.19 -6.24
N LYS A 212 1.37 -14.48 -7.37
CA LYS A 212 0.61 -14.84 -8.59
C LYS A 212 1.15 -16.14 -9.18
N GLY A 213 0.26 -17.15 -9.32
CA GLY A 213 0.62 -18.50 -9.76
C GLY A 213 1.37 -19.32 -8.71
N GLY A 214 1.36 -18.90 -7.44
CA GLY A 214 1.94 -19.65 -6.32
C GLY A 214 1.21 -20.97 -6.06
N LYS A 215 1.91 -21.94 -5.50
CA LYS A 215 1.31 -23.20 -5.00
C LYS A 215 0.81 -23.03 -3.56
N PRO A 216 -0.22 -23.78 -3.12
CA PRO A 216 -0.70 -23.72 -1.75
C PRO A 216 0.44 -23.98 -0.73
N SER A 217 0.63 -23.09 0.17
CA SER A 217 1.39 -23.19 1.44
C SER A 217 1.52 -21.78 2.03
N CYS A 218 1.42 -21.61 3.33
CA CYS A 218 1.52 -20.29 3.96
C CYS A 218 2.37 -20.39 5.24
N GLU A 219 3.36 -19.51 5.34
CA GLU A 219 4.13 -19.29 6.57
C GLU A 219 3.41 -18.26 7.43
N VAL A 220 3.16 -18.57 8.69
CA VAL A 220 2.65 -17.63 9.68
C VAL A 220 3.81 -17.16 10.55
N LEU A 221 4.14 -15.87 10.45
CA LEU A 221 5.21 -15.27 11.24
C LEU A 221 4.74 -14.98 12.67
N PRO A 222 5.67 -14.84 13.64
CA PRO A 222 5.33 -14.38 14.98
C PRO A 222 4.54 -13.08 14.96
N THR A 223 3.55 -12.95 15.85
CA THR A 223 2.76 -11.72 15.98
C THR A 223 3.66 -10.54 16.32
N LEU A 224 3.54 -9.47 15.53
CA LEU A 224 4.22 -8.20 15.78
C LEU A 224 3.47 -7.42 16.86
N ILE A 225 4.19 -6.90 17.82
CA ILE A 225 3.65 -5.98 18.83
C ILE A 225 3.96 -4.55 18.41
N ASN A 226 2.91 -3.73 18.26
CA ASN A 226 2.98 -2.35 17.78
C ASN A 226 2.40 -1.38 18.80
#